data_93e9460ce080ee9ece50166e74588a51
#
_entry.id   93e9460ce080ee9ece50166e74588a51
#
_cell.length_a   1.000
_cell.length_b   1.000
_cell.length_c   1.000
_cell.angle_alpha   90.00
_cell.angle_beta   90.00
_cell.angle_gamma   90.00
#
_symmetry.space_group_name_H-M   'P 1'
#
loop_
_entity.id
_entity.type
_entity.pdbx_description
1 polymer ?
#
loop_
_entity_poly.entity_id
_entity_poly.type
_entity_poly.pdbx_seq_one_letter_code
_entity_poly.pdbx_strand_id
1 'polypeptide(L)'
;MPKRWGTASRNRRQTAKSDWSWCATDEGKRMHVNIGHRLARSEIYGPGVRSVLWLQGCTLACRGCWNTQFWSPRGGIQTDVSSILAEWEQQEGLEGITLLGGEPFQQLEATEALITGAKRLGLTVFVYTGYTMDEFSPAMERCFLASDIVVTGRYLHTLRDTTLRWRGSSNQEVHFPTG
;
A
#
# COMPACT_ATOMS: atom_id res chain seq x y z
N MET A 1 22.03 13.05 -12.66
CA MET A 1 22.42 11.62 -12.62
C MET A 1 21.43 10.91 -11.71
N PRO A 2 20.71 9.87 -12.14
CA PRO A 2 19.79 9.16 -11.26
C PRO A 2 20.57 8.38 -10.21
N LYS A 3 20.22 8.57 -8.93
CA LYS A 3 20.78 7.76 -7.83
C LYS A 3 20.42 6.30 -8.07
N ARG A 4 21.41 5.43 -8.21
CA ARG A 4 21.24 3.97 -8.23
C ARG A 4 20.75 3.56 -6.84
N TRP A 5 19.54 3.02 -6.78
CA TRP A 5 19.07 2.29 -5.61
C TRP A 5 19.89 1.00 -5.53
N GLY A 6 20.75 0.90 -4.51
CA GLY A 6 21.63 -0.22 -4.34
C GLY A 6 20.85 -1.51 -4.14
N THR A 7 21.12 -2.50 -4.98
CA THR A 7 20.67 -3.89 -4.78
C THR A 7 21.42 -4.47 -3.58
N ALA A 8 20.84 -4.37 -2.40
CA ALA A 8 21.29 -5.12 -1.25
C ALA A 8 20.84 -6.58 -1.43
N SER A 9 21.70 -7.43 -2.00
CA SER A 9 21.52 -8.87 -1.94
C SER A 9 21.66 -9.31 -0.49
N ARG A 10 20.56 -9.37 0.24
CA ARG A 10 20.53 -9.99 1.56
C ARG A 10 20.43 -11.49 1.40
N ASN A 11 21.52 -12.18 1.70
CA ASN A 11 21.54 -13.61 1.96
C ASN A 11 20.66 -13.85 3.21
N ARG A 12 19.36 -14.10 3.01
CA ARG A 12 18.47 -14.48 4.13
C ARG A 12 18.84 -15.88 4.54
N ARG A 13 19.56 -16.00 5.64
CA ARG A 13 19.63 -17.26 6.39
C ARG A 13 18.20 -17.65 6.75
N GLN A 14 17.87 -18.93 6.73
CA GLN A 14 16.61 -19.47 7.26
C GLN A 14 16.49 -19.03 8.73
N THR A 15 15.84 -17.88 8.94
CA THR A 15 15.45 -17.39 10.27
C THR A 15 14.12 -18.04 10.63
N ALA A 16 13.89 -18.31 11.91
CA ALA A 16 12.59 -18.70 12.43
C ALA A 16 11.51 -17.79 11.84
N LYS A 17 10.35 -18.37 11.46
CA LYS A 17 9.22 -17.57 10.93
C LYS A 17 8.93 -16.42 11.87
N SER A 18 8.73 -15.22 11.32
CA SER A 18 8.41 -14.05 12.11
C SER A 18 7.10 -14.25 12.87
N ASP A 19 7.06 -13.81 14.11
CA ASP A 19 5.83 -13.80 14.90
C ASP A 19 4.98 -12.60 14.49
N TRP A 20 3.84 -12.88 13.86
CA TRP A 20 2.85 -11.89 13.43
C TRP A 20 1.66 -11.76 14.41
N SER A 21 1.76 -12.30 15.64
CA SER A 21 0.69 -12.26 16.66
C SER A 21 0.27 -10.83 17.02
N TRP A 22 1.16 -9.84 16.89
CA TRP A 22 0.88 -8.41 17.09
C TRP A 22 -0.12 -7.83 16.06
N CYS A 23 -0.41 -8.52 14.94
CA CYS A 23 -1.45 -8.15 13.96
C CYS A 23 -2.85 -8.54 14.41
N ALA A 24 -3.07 -8.75 15.71
CA ALA A 24 -4.40 -8.89 16.30
C ALA A 24 -4.97 -7.52 16.70
N THR A 25 -6.30 -7.41 16.74
CA THR A 25 -6.97 -6.25 17.34
C THR A 25 -6.78 -6.25 18.85
N ASP A 26 -7.06 -5.13 19.52
CA ASP A 26 -7.01 -5.00 20.98
C ASP A 26 -7.85 -6.07 21.71
N GLU A 27 -8.88 -6.62 21.06
CA GLU A 27 -9.71 -7.72 21.55
C GLU A 27 -9.12 -9.13 21.29
N GLY A 28 -7.89 -9.23 20.76
CA GLY A 28 -7.24 -10.50 20.40
C GLY A 28 -7.81 -11.17 19.15
N LYS A 29 -8.68 -10.51 18.39
CA LYS A 29 -9.21 -11.01 17.12
C LYS A 29 -8.20 -10.80 16.01
N ARG A 30 -8.16 -11.71 15.04
CA ARG A 30 -7.32 -11.55 13.84
C ARG A 30 -7.72 -10.29 13.08
N MET A 31 -6.74 -9.48 12.72
CA MET A 31 -6.96 -8.30 11.91
C MET A 31 -7.15 -8.70 10.44
N HIS A 32 -8.22 -8.22 9.83
CA HIS A 32 -8.54 -8.50 8.44
C HIS A 32 -8.48 -7.23 7.60
N VAL A 33 -8.10 -7.40 6.35
CA VAL A 33 -8.18 -6.38 5.30
C VAL A 33 -9.08 -6.89 4.18
N ASN A 34 -9.95 -6.04 3.67
CA ASN A 34 -10.80 -6.36 2.53
C ASN A 34 -10.05 -6.03 1.22
N ILE A 35 -9.70 -7.06 0.45
CA ILE A 35 -8.93 -6.95 -0.78
C ILE A 35 -9.82 -7.17 -1.98
N GLY A 36 -9.88 -6.20 -2.89
CA GLY A 36 -10.61 -6.30 -4.15
C GLY A 36 -9.82 -7.04 -5.23
N HIS A 37 -8.51 -6.85 -5.26
CA HIS A 37 -7.60 -7.52 -6.20
C HIS A 37 -6.18 -7.54 -5.65
N ARG A 38 -5.35 -8.48 -6.11
CA ARG A 38 -3.93 -8.53 -5.75
C ARG A 38 -3.07 -9.11 -6.87
N LEU A 39 -1.83 -8.65 -6.93
CA LEU A 39 -0.77 -9.24 -7.72
C LEU A 39 0.37 -9.62 -6.77
N ALA A 40 0.81 -10.87 -6.85
CA ALA A 40 1.94 -11.33 -6.04
C ALA A 40 3.24 -10.61 -6.42
N ARG A 41 3.44 -10.34 -7.72
CA ARG A 41 4.65 -9.67 -8.24
C ARG A 41 4.29 -8.75 -9.40
N SER A 42 4.83 -7.53 -9.37
CA SER A 42 4.66 -6.54 -10.44
C SER A 42 5.83 -5.55 -10.43
N GLU A 43 6.23 -5.04 -11.58
CA GLU A 43 7.25 -3.99 -11.76
C GLU A 43 6.65 -2.67 -12.25
N ILE A 44 5.33 -2.61 -12.47
CA ILE A 44 4.68 -1.43 -13.05
C ILE A 44 3.99 -0.52 -12.00
N TYR A 45 3.83 -0.98 -10.77
CA TYR A 45 3.14 -0.24 -9.69
C TYR A 45 4.12 0.37 -8.68
N GLY A 46 5.26 0.83 -9.14
CA GLY A 46 6.30 1.46 -8.33
C GLY A 46 7.69 0.95 -8.71
N PRO A 47 8.74 1.39 -7.99
CA PRO A 47 10.11 0.96 -8.25
C PRO A 47 10.36 -0.47 -7.73
N GLY A 48 11.04 -1.29 -8.53
CA GLY A 48 11.41 -2.67 -8.17
C GLY A 48 10.24 -3.66 -8.22
N VAL A 49 10.52 -4.88 -7.81
CA VAL A 49 9.54 -5.98 -7.77
C VAL A 49 8.65 -5.85 -6.54
N ARG A 50 7.35 -5.70 -6.73
CA ARG A 50 6.40 -5.37 -5.66
C ARG A 50 5.22 -6.33 -5.61
N SER A 51 4.77 -6.66 -4.40
CA SER A 51 3.42 -7.17 -4.19
C SER A 51 2.44 -6.00 -4.22
N VAL A 52 1.32 -6.17 -4.90
CA VAL A 52 0.35 -5.08 -5.10
C VAL A 52 -1.01 -5.50 -4.57
N LEU A 53 -1.59 -4.69 -3.70
CA LEU A 53 -2.92 -4.91 -3.11
C LEU A 53 -3.86 -3.76 -3.48
N TRP A 54 -4.98 -4.10 -4.14
CA TRP A 54 -6.11 -3.20 -4.31
C TRP A 54 -7.09 -3.43 -3.18
N LEU A 55 -7.20 -2.48 -2.27
CA LEU A 55 -8.13 -2.56 -1.17
C LEU A 55 -9.56 -2.31 -1.68
N GLN A 56 -10.53 -2.98 -1.07
CA GLN A 56 -11.95 -2.85 -1.42
C GLN A 56 -12.62 -1.79 -0.53
N GLY A 57 -13.41 -0.91 -1.13
CA GLY A 57 -14.12 0.17 -0.46
C GLY A 57 -13.47 1.54 -0.72
N CYS A 58 -14.28 2.49 -1.22
CA CYS A 58 -13.88 3.88 -1.39
C CYS A 58 -15.10 4.78 -1.44
N THR A 59 -15.21 5.72 -0.52
CA THR A 59 -16.32 6.69 -0.48
C THR A 59 -15.98 8.02 -1.15
N LEU A 60 -14.73 8.19 -1.65
CA LEU A 60 -14.30 9.42 -2.31
C LEU A 60 -14.99 9.66 -3.66
N ALA A 61 -15.44 8.59 -4.33
CA ALA A 61 -16.27 8.60 -5.53
C ALA A 61 -15.78 9.56 -6.63
N CYS A 62 -14.48 9.60 -6.89
CA CYS A 62 -13.88 10.49 -7.89
C CYS A 62 -14.46 10.27 -9.27
N ARG A 63 -15.01 11.33 -9.89
CA ARG A 63 -15.58 11.24 -11.24
C ARG A 63 -14.53 10.75 -12.25
N GLY A 64 -14.85 9.69 -12.99
CA GLY A 64 -13.94 9.09 -13.98
C GLY A 64 -12.84 8.22 -13.39
N CYS A 65 -12.96 7.83 -12.12
CA CYS A 65 -12.02 6.91 -11.47
C CYS A 65 -11.85 5.62 -12.27
N TRP A 66 -10.62 5.13 -12.39
CA TRP A 66 -10.34 3.89 -13.12
C TRP A 66 -10.67 2.61 -12.34
N ASN A 67 -10.87 2.74 -11.02
CA ASN A 67 -11.04 1.64 -10.09
C ASN A 67 -12.44 1.60 -9.46
N THR A 68 -13.47 1.96 -10.22
CA THR A 68 -14.87 2.03 -9.74
C THR A 68 -15.40 0.70 -9.19
N GLN A 69 -14.86 -0.44 -9.66
CA GLN A 69 -15.18 -1.78 -9.15
C GLN A 69 -14.79 -1.97 -7.68
N PHE A 70 -13.90 -1.14 -7.16
CA PHE A 70 -13.47 -1.17 -5.75
C PHE A 70 -14.18 -0.13 -4.85
N TRP A 71 -15.17 0.60 -5.35
CA TRP A 71 -15.89 1.60 -4.54
C TRP A 71 -16.77 0.99 -3.47
N SER A 72 -17.54 -0.06 -3.83
CA SER A 72 -18.42 -0.70 -2.88
C SER A 72 -17.63 -1.36 -1.77
N PRO A 73 -17.94 -1.13 -0.48
CA PRO A 73 -17.35 -1.88 0.61
C PRO A 73 -17.84 -3.34 0.64
N ARG A 74 -18.93 -3.64 -0.08
CA ARG A 74 -19.46 -5.00 -0.27
C ARG A 74 -18.75 -5.63 -1.44
N GLY A 75 -18.07 -6.72 -1.20
CA GLY A 75 -17.23 -7.42 -2.19
C GLY A 75 -15.82 -7.56 -1.67
N GLY A 76 -14.90 -7.94 -2.55
CA GLY A 76 -13.55 -8.27 -2.15
C GLY A 76 -13.48 -9.55 -1.31
N ILE A 77 -12.32 -9.82 -0.76
CA ILE A 77 -12.03 -10.99 0.06
C ILE A 77 -11.42 -10.51 1.38
N GLN A 78 -12.10 -10.83 2.50
CA GLN A 78 -11.56 -10.61 3.83
C GLN A 78 -10.35 -11.53 4.05
N THR A 79 -9.19 -10.92 4.14
CA THR A 79 -7.91 -11.63 4.24
C THR A 79 -7.23 -11.27 5.56
N ASP A 80 -6.73 -12.27 6.26
CA ASP A 80 -5.96 -12.07 7.49
C ASP A 80 -4.63 -11.37 7.16
N VAL A 81 -4.36 -10.25 7.82
CA VAL A 81 -3.13 -9.47 7.64
C VAL A 81 -1.90 -10.32 7.90
N SER A 82 -1.91 -11.15 8.93
CA SER A 82 -0.78 -12.03 9.25
C SER A 82 -0.46 -13.02 8.14
N SER A 83 -1.49 -13.50 7.42
CA SER A 83 -1.31 -14.39 6.26
C SER A 83 -0.60 -13.70 5.12
N ILE A 84 -0.94 -12.41 4.86
CA ILE A 84 -0.29 -11.60 3.82
C ILE A 84 1.18 -11.36 4.17
N LEU A 85 1.47 -11.03 5.42
CA LEU A 85 2.83 -10.80 5.89
C LEU A 85 3.69 -12.06 5.81
N ALA A 86 3.13 -13.22 6.17
CA ALA A 86 3.79 -14.51 6.03
C ALA A 86 4.06 -14.88 4.56
N GLU A 87 3.14 -14.52 3.65
CA GLU A 87 3.34 -14.68 2.21
C GLU A 87 4.50 -13.80 1.70
N TRP A 88 4.53 -12.53 2.09
CA TRP A 88 5.62 -11.62 1.71
C TRP A 88 6.98 -12.06 2.25
N GLU A 89 7.02 -12.58 3.48
CA GLU A 89 8.24 -13.11 4.08
C GLU A 89 8.87 -14.26 3.27
N GLN A 90 8.02 -15.08 2.64
CA GLN A 90 8.44 -16.23 1.83
C GLN A 90 8.74 -15.87 0.38
N GLN A 91 8.36 -14.69 -0.09
CA GLN A 91 8.58 -14.26 -1.46
C GLN A 91 10.03 -13.82 -1.70
N GLU A 92 10.83 -14.68 -2.35
CA GLU A 92 12.20 -14.34 -2.75
C GLU A 92 12.21 -13.20 -3.79
N GLY A 93 13.13 -12.26 -3.62
CA GLY A 93 13.32 -11.15 -4.55
C GLY A 93 12.20 -10.12 -4.54
N LEU A 94 11.30 -10.13 -3.55
CA LEU A 94 10.37 -9.05 -3.32
C LEU A 94 11.11 -7.84 -2.74
N GLU A 95 10.95 -6.65 -3.35
CA GLU A 95 11.63 -5.41 -2.97
C GLU A 95 10.69 -4.43 -2.26
N GLY A 96 9.39 -4.59 -2.45
CA GLY A 96 8.43 -3.70 -1.84
C GLY A 96 6.98 -4.15 -1.99
N ILE A 97 6.10 -3.34 -1.42
CA ILE A 97 4.66 -3.49 -1.55
C ILE A 97 4.02 -2.19 -2.07
N THR A 98 2.89 -2.32 -2.73
CA THR A 98 2.08 -1.17 -3.15
C THR A 98 0.65 -1.36 -2.69
N LEU A 99 0.11 -0.38 -1.99
CA LEU A 99 -1.27 -0.33 -1.51
C LEU A 99 -2.04 0.71 -2.31
N LEU A 100 -3.11 0.29 -2.96
CA LEU A 100 -3.99 1.13 -3.77
C LEU A 100 -5.38 0.50 -3.88
N GLY A 101 -6.16 0.87 -4.88
CA GLY A 101 -7.42 0.20 -5.26
C GLY A 101 -8.62 1.06 -4.99
N GLY A 102 -9.41 0.76 -3.96
CA GLY A 102 -10.37 1.65 -3.35
C GLY A 102 -9.65 2.78 -2.61
N GLU A 103 -9.80 2.86 -1.31
CA GLU A 103 -9.05 3.84 -0.51
C GLU A 103 -8.36 3.14 0.67
N PRO A 104 -7.03 2.99 0.65
CA PRO A 104 -6.31 2.32 1.74
C PRO A 104 -6.55 2.94 3.11
N PHE A 105 -6.69 4.25 3.20
CA PHE A 105 -6.91 4.93 4.48
C PHE A 105 -8.35 4.82 5.00
N GLN A 106 -9.27 4.17 4.27
CA GLN A 106 -10.58 3.78 4.79
C GLN A 106 -10.56 2.39 5.46
N GLN A 107 -9.44 1.66 5.37
CA GLN A 107 -9.14 0.45 6.13
C GLN A 107 -7.87 0.68 6.97
N LEU A 108 -7.86 1.76 7.75
CA LEU A 108 -6.66 2.38 8.28
C LEU A 108 -5.84 1.46 9.21
N GLU A 109 -6.49 0.76 10.13
CA GLU A 109 -5.81 -0.17 11.06
C GLU A 109 -5.07 -1.28 10.29
N ALA A 110 -5.75 -1.90 9.33
CA ALA A 110 -5.15 -2.94 8.51
C ALA A 110 -4.03 -2.38 7.61
N THR A 111 -4.22 -1.18 7.07
CA THR A 111 -3.20 -0.49 6.27
C THR A 111 -1.95 -0.19 7.10
N GLU A 112 -2.10 0.33 8.32
CA GLU A 112 -0.98 0.58 9.25
C GLU A 112 -0.24 -0.71 9.60
N ALA A 113 -0.97 -1.81 9.84
CA ALA A 113 -0.37 -3.11 10.11
C ALA A 113 0.39 -3.68 8.90
N LEU A 114 -0.15 -3.56 7.69
CA LEU A 114 0.53 -3.98 6.46
C LEU A 114 1.82 -3.17 6.23
N ILE A 115 1.78 -1.85 6.41
CA ILE A 115 2.95 -0.96 6.30
C ILE A 115 4.01 -1.39 7.33
N THR A 116 3.61 -1.51 8.59
CA THR A 116 4.53 -1.89 9.68
C THR A 116 5.18 -3.25 9.42
N GLY A 117 4.39 -4.24 8.99
CA GLY A 117 4.88 -5.57 8.66
C GLY A 117 5.84 -5.56 7.48
N ALA A 118 5.52 -4.83 6.41
CA ALA A 118 6.40 -4.67 5.26
C ALA A 118 7.75 -4.04 5.65
N LYS A 119 7.73 -2.99 6.48
CA LYS A 119 8.97 -2.35 6.98
C LYS A 119 9.80 -3.30 7.84
N ARG A 120 9.18 -4.13 8.69
CA ARG A 120 9.89 -5.17 9.46
C ARG A 120 10.56 -6.21 8.57
N LEU A 121 9.96 -6.53 7.42
CA LEU A 121 10.55 -7.40 6.40
C LEU A 121 11.64 -6.71 5.56
N GLY A 122 11.87 -5.41 5.77
CA GLY A 122 12.82 -4.59 5.01
C GLY A 122 12.34 -4.29 3.59
N LEU A 123 11.02 -4.36 3.35
CA LEU A 123 10.39 -4.01 2.09
C LEU A 123 10.12 -2.50 2.03
N THR A 124 10.21 -1.93 0.83
CA THR A 124 9.77 -0.56 0.59
C THR A 124 8.25 -0.50 0.44
N VAL A 125 7.65 0.59 0.92
CA VAL A 125 6.19 0.77 0.94
C VAL A 125 5.79 1.92 0.02
N PHE A 126 4.87 1.65 -0.90
CA PHE A 126 4.25 2.65 -1.75
C PHE A 126 2.74 2.66 -1.52
N VAL A 127 2.18 3.84 -1.20
CA VAL A 127 0.75 4.01 -0.93
C VAL A 127 0.15 5.03 -1.89
N TYR A 128 -1.04 4.72 -2.40
CA TYR A 128 -1.89 5.68 -3.10
C TYR A 128 -3.08 6.02 -2.21
N THR A 129 -3.31 7.30 -1.98
CA THR A 129 -4.52 7.78 -1.28
C THR A 129 -5.15 8.95 -2.03
N GLY A 130 -6.47 8.97 -2.06
CA GLY A 130 -7.21 10.11 -2.59
C GLY A 130 -7.34 11.26 -1.59
N TYR A 131 -6.92 11.10 -0.35
CA TYR A 131 -6.87 12.19 0.62
C TYR A 131 -5.69 13.12 0.34
N THR A 132 -5.86 14.41 0.64
CA THR A 132 -4.78 15.41 0.70
C THR A 132 -4.20 15.46 2.10
N MET A 133 -3.00 16.00 2.26
CA MET A 133 -2.32 16.00 3.56
C MET A 133 -3.07 16.79 4.65
N ASP A 134 -3.80 17.83 4.27
CA ASP A 134 -4.65 18.61 5.17
C ASP A 134 -5.90 17.86 5.68
N GLU A 135 -6.26 16.74 5.04
CA GLU A 135 -7.34 15.88 5.47
C GLU A 135 -6.85 14.74 6.39
N PHE A 136 -5.54 14.62 6.64
CA PHE A 136 -5.00 13.49 7.40
C PHE A 136 -5.38 13.54 8.88
N SER A 137 -5.92 12.42 9.36
CA SER A 137 -5.98 12.14 10.79
C SER A 137 -4.57 11.77 11.32
N PRO A 138 -4.32 11.83 12.64
CA PRO A 138 -3.04 11.40 13.20
C PRO A 138 -2.62 9.97 12.81
N ALA A 139 -3.59 9.07 12.60
CA ALA A 139 -3.30 7.71 12.17
C ALA A 139 -2.95 7.63 10.66
N MET A 140 -3.57 8.43 9.81
CA MET A 140 -3.17 8.58 8.40
C MET A 140 -1.77 9.18 8.28
N GLU A 141 -1.44 10.16 9.13
CA GLU A 141 -0.11 10.77 9.17
C GLU A 141 0.97 9.73 9.56
N ARG A 142 0.69 8.85 10.54
CA ARG A 142 1.62 7.75 10.87
C ARG A 142 1.85 6.82 9.68
N CYS A 143 0.80 6.45 8.95
CA CYS A 143 0.91 5.64 7.73
C CYS A 143 1.74 6.35 6.66
N PHE A 144 1.51 7.66 6.47
CA PHE A 144 2.26 8.49 5.54
C PHE A 144 3.75 8.50 5.90
N LEU A 145 4.10 8.86 7.15
CA LEU A 145 5.49 8.94 7.61
C LEU A 145 6.24 7.60 7.60
N ALA A 146 5.52 6.48 7.76
CA ALA A 146 6.10 5.14 7.70
C ALA A 146 6.30 4.62 6.26
N SER A 147 5.74 5.28 5.26
CA SER A 147 5.81 4.89 3.85
C SER A 147 7.02 5.51 3.14
N ASP A 148 7.55 4.84 2.12
CA ASP A 148 8.69 5.35 1.34
C ASP A 148 8.24 6.25 0.20
N ILE A 149 7.08 5.95 -0.41
CA ILE A 149 6.47 6.75 -1.46
C ILE A 149 4.98 6.84 -1.19
N VAL A 150 4.42 8.04 -1.25
CA VAL A 150 2.97 8.25 -1.15
C VAL A 150 2.50 9.17 -2.26
N VAL A 151 1.46 8.75 -2.97
CA VAL A 151 0.71 9.63 -3.88
C VAL A 151 -0.55 10.08 -3.17
N THR A 152 -0.73 11.39 -3.04
CA THR A 152 -1.89 12.01 -2.37
C THR A 152 -2.76 12.75 -3.37
N GLY A 153 -4.03 12.92 -3.01
CA GLY A 153 -5.00 13.73 -3.75
C GLY A 153 -5.92 12.93 -4.66
N ARG A 154 -7.15 13.42 -4.75
CA ARG A 154 -8.22 12.83 -5.57
C ARG A 154 -7.86 12.83 -7.04
N TYR A 155 -8.20 11.74 -7.73
CA TYR A 155 -8.15 11.76 -9.18
C TYR A 155 -9.18 12.75 -9.74
N LEU A 156 -8.72 13.69 -10.57
CA LEU A 156 -9.54 14.65 -11.27
C LEU A 156 -9.49 14.37 -12.77
N HIS A 157 -10.60 13.90 -13.34
CA HIS A 157 -10.68 13.54 -14.76
C HIS A 157 -10.33 14.70 -15.70
N THR A 158 -10.68 15.94 -15.32
CA THR A 158 -10.35 17.16 -16.09
C THR A 158 -8.86 17.49 -16.12
N LEU A 159 -8.09 16.93 -15.19
CA LEU A 159 -6.64 17.09 -15.07
C LEU A 159 -5.89 15.80 -15.37
N ARG A 160 -6.56 14.85 -16.06
CA ARG A 160 -5.96 13.57 -16.44
C ARG A 160 -4.68 13.81 -17.24
N ASP A 161 -3.61 13.15 -16.81
CA ASP A 161 -2.33 13.17 -17.49
C ASP A 161 -1.64 11.81 -17.34
N THR A 162 -1.52 11.09 -18.46
CA THR A 162 -0.92 9.76 -18.51
C THR A 162 0.59 9.78 -18.73
N THR A 163 1.20 10.95 -18.89
CA THR A 163 2.66 11.12 -19.01
C THR A 163 3.33 11.25 -17.65
N LEU A 164 2.58 11.59 -16.62
CA LEU A 164 3.08 11.74 -15.26
C LEU A 164 3.35 10.39 -14.63
N ARG A 165 4.56 10.23 -14.12
CA ARG A 165 4.95 9.01 -13.43
C ARG A 165 4.14 8.85 -12.15
N TRP A 166 3.52 7.67 -11.97
CA TRP A 166 2.76 7.25 -10.77
C TRP A 166 1.51 8.08 -10.46
N ARG A 167 1.07 8.97 -11.30
CA ARG A 167 -0.11 9.82 -11.08
C ARG A 167 -1.09 9.69 -12.25
N GLY A 168 -2.36 9.75 -11.94
CA GLY A 168 -3.41 9.73 -12.97
C GLY A 168 -3.86 11.11 -13.41
N SER A 169 -3.62 12.14 -12.59
CA SER A 169 -3.97 13.54 -12.86
C SER A 169 -2.94 14.50 -12.26
N SER A 170 -2.78 15.68 -12.86
CA SER A 170 -1.70 16.61 -12.55
C SER A 170 -1.81 17.27 -11.17
N ASN A 171 -2.99 17.26 -10.55
CA ASN A 171 -3.21 17.75 -9.19
C ASN A 171 -2.71 16.81 -8.09
N GLN A 172 -2.42 15.55 -8.41
CA GLN A 172 -1.91 14.59 -7.43
C GLN A 172 -0.43 14.87 -7.13
N GLU A 173 -0.02 14.66 -5.90
CA GLU A 173 1.35 14.91 -5.44
C GLU A 173 2.05 13.61 -5.08
N VAL A 174 3.36 13.54 -5.34
CA VAL A 174 4.20 12.40 -4.97
C VAL A 174 5.14 12.83 -3.87
N HIS A 175 5.10 12.14 -2.75
CA HIS A 175 5.92 12.40 -1.57
C HIS A 175 6.87 11.25 -1.29
N PHE A 176 8.01 11.57 -0.65
CA PHE A 176 9.04 10.62 -0.23
C PHE A 176 9.34 10.82 1.27
N PRO A 177 8.42 10.41 2.19
CA PRO A 177 8.50 10.76 3.61
C PRO A 177 9.74 10.23 4.32
N THR A 178 10.30 9.08 3.87
CA THR A 178 11.49 8.43 4.47
C THR A 178 12.77 8.68 3.67
N GLY A 179 12.74 9.51 2.63
CA GLY A 179 13.85 9.76 1.67
C GLY A 179 14.66 11.01 1.95
#